data_7b8cfc82d9fa7e36dcc6d7b7cd899980
#
_entry.id   7b8cfc82d9fa7e36dcc6d7b7cd899980
#
_cell.length_a   1.000
_cell.length_b   1.000
_cell.length_c   1.000
_cell.angle_alpha   90.00
_cell.angle_beta   90.00
_cell.angle_gamma   90.00
#
_symmetry.space_group_name_H-M   'P 1'
#
loop_
_entity.id
_entity.type
_entity.pdbx_description
1 polymer ?
#
loop_
_entity_poly.entity_id
_entity_poly.type
_entity_poly.pdbx_seq_one_letter_code
_entity_poly.pdbx_strand_id
1 'polypeptide(L)' 'MLPKDPVILLSYVNTKLRDAYPSLQAFCEETDTDPDALITALEKIGYRYDESLNQFR' A
#
# COMPACT_ATOMS: atom_id res chain seq x y z
N MET A 1 11.06 6.48 3.97
CA MET A 1 11.16 6.08 2.56
C MET A 1 10.58 4.68 2.36
N LEU A 2 9.80 4.49 1.30
CA LEU A 2 9.21 3.18 1.05
C LEU A 2 10.20 2.22 0.39
N PRO A 3 10.09 0.92 0.67
CA PRO A 3 10.92 -0.08 0.01
C PRO A 3 10.72 -0.05 -1.51
N LYS A 4 11.78 -0.33 -2.25
CA LYS A 4 11.71 -0.38 -3.72
C LYS A 4 11.32 -1.77 -4.24
N ASP A 5 11.61 -2.80 -3.46
CA ASP A 5 11.23 -4.17 -3.83
C ASP A 5 9.73 -4.33 -3.67
N PRO A 6 8.99 -4.71 -4.72
CA PRO A 6 7.52 -4.81 -4.65
C PRO A 6 7.03 -5.77 -3.58
N VAL A 7 7.72 -6.88 -3.34
CA VAL A 7 7.31 -7.86 -2.32
C VAL A 7 7.48 -7.27 -0.93
N ILE A 8 8.60 -6.61 -0.69
CA ILE A 8 8.86 -5.95 0.59
C ILE A 8 7.88 -4.78 0.77
N LEU A 9 7.64 -4.03 -0.29
CA LEU A 9 6.69 -2.91 -0.29
C LEU A 9 5.29 -3.39 0.08
N LEU A 10 4.84 -4.50 -0.50
CA LEU A 10 3.54 -5.09 -0.21
C LEU A 10 3.39 -5.39 1.29
N SER A 11 4.39 -6.06 1.86
CA SER A 11 4.39 -6.42 3.28
C SER A 11 4.38 -5.18 4.16
N TYR A 12 5.21 -4.19 3.82
CA TYR A 12 5.29 -2.94 4.57
C TYR A 12 3.95 -2.19 4.57
N VAL A 13 3.37 -2.03 3.37
CA VAL A 13 2.12 -1.28 3.22
C VAL A 13 0.98 -1.99 3.95
N ASN A 14 0.83 -3.30 3.78
CA ASN A 14 -0.23 -4.04 4.45
C ASN A 14 -0.11 -3.99 5.96
N THR A 15 1.11 -4.05 6.48
CA THR A 15 1.33 -3.91 7.92
C THR A 15 0.88 -2.54 8.42
N LYS A 16 1.22 -1.48 7.69
CA LYS A 16 0.82 -0.12 8.07
C LYS A 16 -0.69 0.08 7.98
N LEU A 17 -1.33 -0.45 6.95
CA LEU A 17 -2.77 -0.37 6.80
C LEU A 17 -3.49 -1.11 7.91
N ARG A 18 -2.93 -2.23 8.36
CA ARG A 18 -3.52 -2.99 9.46
C ARG A 18 -3.37 -2.28 10.80
N ASP A 19 -2.19 -1.69 11.05
CA ASP A 19 -1.84 -1.25 12.40
C ASP A 19 -1.96 0.26 12.62
N ALA A 20 -1.86 1.08 11.58
CA ALA A 20 -1.68 2.52 11.76
C ALA A 20 -2.64 3.41 10.95
N TYR A 21 -3.12 2.96 9.81
CA TYR A 21 -3.91 3.80 8.91
C TYR A 21 -5.24 3.16 8.56
N PRO A 22 -6.33 3.94 8.58
CA PRO A 22 -7.67 3.39 8.28
C PRO A 22 -7.94 3.19 6.80
N SER A 23 -7.09 3.75 5.92
CA SER A 23 -7.30 3.66 4.48
C SER A 23 -6.00 3.85 3.73
N LEU A 24 -5.99 3.44 2.47
CA LEU A 24 -4.85 3.69 1.58
C LEU A 24 -4.62 5.19 1.41
N GLN A 25 -5.69 5.97 1.29
CA GLN A 25 -5.57 7.41 1.15
C GLN A 25 -4.87 8.02 2.35
N ALA A 26 -5.25 7.63 3.57
CA ALA A 26 -4.62 8.14 4.78
C ALA A 26 -3.12 7.80 4.82
N PHE A 27 -2.78 6.58 4.46
CA PHE A 27 -1.39 6.16 4.40
C PHE A 27 -0.59 7.00 3.40
N CYS A 28 -1.14 7.18 2.20
CA CYS A 28 -0.44 7.92 1.15
C CYS A 28 -0.29 9.41 1.49
N GLU A 29 -1.28 10.01 2.13
CA GLU A 29 -1.19 11.40 2.55
C GLU A 29 -0.11 11.59 3.62
N GLU A 30 -0.09 10.71 4.60
CA GLU A 30 0.86 10.82 5.72
C GLU A 30 2.30 10.57 5.27
N THR A 31 2.50 9.67 4.32
CA THR A 31 3.84 9.33 3.83
C THR A 31 4.24 10.11 2.58
N ASP A 32 3.39 11.02 2.12
CA ASP A 32 3.62 11.80 0.90
C ASP A 32 3.90 10.89 -0.30
N THR A 33 3.08 9.86 -0.43
CA THR A 33 3.19 8.86 -1.49
C THR A 33 2.08 9.05 -2.49
N ASP A 34 2.40 8.92 -3.79
CA ASP A 34 1.39 8.94 -4.85
C ASP A 34 0.64 7.61 -4.85
N PRO A 35 -0.68 7.61 -4.55
CA PRO A 35 -1.44 6.36 -4.53
C PRO A 35 -1.45 5.63 -5.87
N ASP A 36 -1.48 6.34 -6.98
CA ASP A 36 -1.49 5.69 -8.30
C ASP A 36 -0.18 4.94 -8.56
N ALA A 37 0.94 5.54 -8.18
CA ALA A 37 2.24 4.90 -8.33
C ALA A 37 2.34 3.64 -7.45
N LEU A 38 1.84 3.73 -6.23
CA LEU A 38 1.84 2.59 -5.31
C LEU A 38 0.97 1.45 -5.83
N ILE A 39 -0.25 1.77 -6.26
CA ILE A 39 -1.17 0.79 -6.81
C ILE A 39 -0.57 0.11 -8.03
N THR A 40 0.01 0.88 -8.94
CA THR A 40 0.65 0.34 -10.14
C THR A 40 1.78 -0.61 -9.80
N ALA A 41 2.62 -0.23 -8.84
CA ALA A 41 3.75 -1.06 -8.43
C ALA A 41 3.30 -2.41 -7.89
N LEU A 42 2.23 -2.44 -7.09
CA LEU A 42 1.74 -3.68 -6.49
C LEU A 42 0.90 -4.50 -7.47
N GLU A 43 0.24 -3.86 -8.43
CA GLU A 43 -0.46 -4.58 -9.49
C GLU A 43 0.48 -5.38 -10.36
N LYS A 44 1.71 -4.91 -10.53
CA LYS A 44 2.72 -5.63 -11.32
C LYS A 44 3.06 -7.01 -10.75
N ILE A 45 2.86 -7.20 -9.45
CA ILE A 45 3.08 -8.50 -8.83
C ILE A 45 1.77 -9.20 -8.47
N GLY A 46 0.65 -8.73 -9.04
CA GLY A 46 -0.65 -9.39 -8.95
C GLY A 46 -1.48 -9.03 -7.73
N TYR A 47 -1.21 -7.91 -7.07
CA TYR A 47 -1.95 -7.50 -5.88
C TYR A 47 -2.74 -6.24 -6.14
N ARG A 48 -3.98 -6.21 -5.63
CA ARG A 48 -4.86 -5.06 -5.75
C ARG A 48 -5.37 -4.65 -4.39
N TYR A 49 -5.62 -3.34 -4.23
CA TYR A 49 -6.15 -2.83 -2.98
C TYR A 49 -7.62 -3.23 -2.82
N ASP A 50 -7.94 -3.84 -1.69
CA ASP A 50 -9.30 -4.20 -1.30
C ASP A 50 -9.75 -3.22 -0.21
N GLU A 51 -10.65 -2.32 -0.58
CA GLU A 51 -11.13 -1.26 0.30
C GLU A 51 -11.86 -1.81 1.52
N SER A 52 -12.63 -2.88 1.33
CA SER A 52 -13.43 -3.44 2.43
C SER A 52 -12.55 -4.08 3.50
N LEU A 53 -11.39 -4.60 3.12
CA LEU A 53 -10.46 -5.22 4.04
C LEU A 53 -9.29 -4.30 4.40
N ASN A 54 -9.18 -3.16 3.73
CA ASN A 54 -8.08 -2.22 3.89
C ASN A 54 -6.71 -2.90 3.75
N GLN A 55 -6.56 -3.65 2.67
CA GLN A 55 -5.30 -4.32 2.39
C GLN A 55 -5.18 -4.64 0.91
N PHE A 56 -3.94 -4.85 0.47
CA PHE A 56 -3.66 -5.37 -0.87
C PHE A 56 -3.71 -6.89 -0.83
N ARG A 57 -4.38 -7.47 -1.82
CA ARG A 57 -4.55 -8.93 -1.85
C ARG A 57 -4.66 -9.47 -3.27
#